data_ea179865090ff26517760f43496eb1a7
#
_entry.id   ea179865090ff26517760f43496eb1a7
#
_cell.length_a   1.000
_cell.length_b   1.000
_cell.length_c   1.000
_cell.angle_alpha   90.00
_cell.angle_beta   90.00
_cell.angle_gamma   90.00
#
_symmetry.space_group_name_H-M   'P 1'
#
loop_
_entity.id
_entity.type
_entity.pdbx_description
1 polymer ?
#
loop_
_entity_poly.entity_id
_entity_poly.type
_entity_poly.pdbx_seq_one_letter_code
_entity_poly.pdbx_strand_id
1 'polypeptide(L)'
;MSEQERGTWTSASNAQADSNCAGRHLAQANIPDKNSDDATFGNELHAALAAGDDKGLTVRQQDIYLSFLEIEKKLLVQYFGKEVEGLTPRPVCEKRFWAKWPDSLQHSGQLDRVHRKGTKALIVEIKSLVGEIPESPTNIQLRDQACLYDINTALLEELAVAVIQPLV
;
A
#
# COMPACT_ATOMS: atom_id res chain seq x y z
N MET A 1 -15.81 8.29 -6.35
CA MET A 1 -14.99 9.33 -7.00
C MET A 1 -14.25 8.69 -8.16
N SER A 2 -14.32 9.25 -9.34
CA SER A 2 -13.68 8.72 -10.56
C SER A 2 -12.17 8.98 -10.55
N GLU A 3 -11.41 8.26 -11.40
CA GLU A 3 -9.98 8.52 -11.58
C GLU A 3 -9.65 9.95 -11.99
N GLN A 4 -10.55 10.62 -12.70
CA GLN A 4 -10.44 12.03 -13.09
C GLN A 4 -10.41 13.01 -11.89
N GLU A 5 -11.04 12.65 -10.79
CA GLU A 5 -11.03 13.50 -9.58
C GLU A 5 -9.69 13.39 -8.80
N ARG A 6 -8.86 12.39 -9.09
CA ARG A 6 -7.54 12.22 -8.46
C ARG A 6 -6.49 13.24 -8.91
N GLY A 7 -6.65 13.86 -10.09
CA GLY A 7 -5.65 14.77 -10.67
C GLY A 7 -5.41 16.06 -9.91
N THR A 8 -6.25 16.41 -8.93
CA THR A 8 -6.15 17.66 -8.16
C THR A 8 -5.74 17.45 -6.70
N TRP A 9 -5.42 16.21 -6.28
CA TRP A 9 -5.33 15.86 -4.87
C TRP A 9 -4.00 15.20 -4.54
N THR A 10 -3.49 15.48 -3.35
CA THR A 10 -2.28 14.81 -2.85
C THR A 10 -2.55 13.35 -2.51
N SER A 11 -1.54 12.51 -2.60
CA SER A 11 -1.65 11.09 -2.26
C SER A 11 -0.41 10.56 -1.56
N ALA A 12 -0.59 9.55 -0.72
CA ALA A 12 0.51 8.92 0.01
C ALA A 12 1.61 8.39 -0.94
N SER A 13 1.24 7.83 -2.09
CA SER A 13 2.21 7.35 -3.10
C SER A 13 3.06 8.47 -3.71
N ASN A 14 2.55 9.71 -3.70
CA ASN A 14 3.25 10.88 -4.21
C ASN A 14 3.89 11.73 -3.11
N ALA A 15 3.68 11.42 -1.84
CA ALA A 15 4.04 12.25 -0.71
C ALA A 15 5.51 12.68 -0.70
N GLN A 16 6.45 11.78 -1.04
CA GLN A 16 7.86 12.12 -1.16
C GLN A 16 8.12 13.13 -2.28
N ALA A 17 7.50 12.96 -3.44
CA ALA A 17 7.67 13.88 -4.56
C ALA A 17 7.00 15.23 -4.30
N ASP A 18 5.84 15.23 -3.65
CA ASP A 18 5.11 16.44 -3.27
C ASP A 18 5.82 17.22 -2.17
N SER A 19 6.51 16.55 -1.25
CA SER A 19 7.36 17.19 -0.24
C SER A 19 8.58 17.91 -0.87
N ASN A 20 9.09 17.39 -1.97
CA ASN A 20 10.19 17.99 -2.71
C ASN A 20 9.74 19.15 -3.62
N CYS A 21 8.49 19.14 -4.08
CA CYS A 21 7.93 20.18 -4.95
C CYS A 21 6.42 20.33 -4.74
N ALA A 22 6.02 21.30 -3.95
CA ALA A 22 4.61 21.58 -3.61
C ALA A 22 3.72 21.89 -4.85
N GLY A 23 4.30 22.37 -5.95
CA GLY A 23 3.61 22.67 -7.20
C GLY A 23 3.55 21.49 -8.19
N ARG A 24 4.11 20.32 -7.85
CA ARG A 24 4.26 19.19 -8.78
C ARG A 24 2.93 18.75 -9.40
N HIS A 25 1.90 18.56 -8.60
CA HIS A 25 0.59 18.09 -9.07
C HIS A 25 -0.06 19.06 -10.07
N LEU A 26 0.12 20.38 -9.87
CA LEU A 26 -0.36 21.38 -10.83
C LEU A 26 0.45 21.33 -12.14
N ALA A 27 1.78 21.19 -12.03
CA ALA A 27 2.64 21.09 -13.19
C ALA A 27 2.38 19.82 -14.02
N GLN A 28 1.94 18.75 -13.39
CA GLN A 28 1.67 17.45 -14.01
C GLN A 28 0.20 17.22 -14.39
N ALA A 29 -0.71 18.12 -14.02
CA ALA A 29 -2.16 17.93 -14.20
C ALA A 29 -2.59 17.63 -15.65
N ASN A 30 -1.83 18.09 -16.64
CA ASN A 30 -2.13 17.88 -18.07
C ASN A 30 -1.16 16.89 -18.76
N ILE A 31 -0.30 16.23 -17.99
CA ILE A 31 0.64 15.23 -18.53
C ILE A 31 -0.04 13.87 -18.42
N PRO A 32 -0.34 13.19 -19.53
CA PRO A 32 -0.95 11.86 -19.45
C PRO A 32 0.00 10.87 -18.77
N ASP A 33 -0.54 10.12 -17.83
CA ASP A 33 0.17 9.00 -17.20
C ASP A 33 0.52 7.96 -18.29
N LYS A 34 1.80 7.69 -18.42
CA LYS A 34 2.28 6.59 -19.25
C LYS A 34 2.55 5.39 -18.34
N ASN A 35 1.72 4.37 -18.46
CA ASN A 35 2.03 3.09 -17.83
C ASN A 35 3.31 2.54 -18.47
N SER A 36 4.32 2.32 -17.64
CA SER A 36 5.50 1.55 -18.05
C SER A 36 5.20 0.06 -17.93
N ASP A 37 5.99 -0.77 -18.60
CA ASP A 37 5.89 -2.23 -18.47
C ASP A 37 6.07 -2.65 -17.00
N ASP A 38 6.94 -1.96 -16.27
CA ASP A 38 7.16 -2.17 -14.83
C ASP A 38 5.90 -1.86 -13.99
N ALA A 39 5.18 -0.77 -14.33
CA ALA A 39 3.93 -0.44 -13.66
C ALA A 39 2.83 -1.48 -13.95
N THR A 40 2.76 -1.95 -15.20
CA THR A 40 1.83 -3.03 -15.58
C THR A 40 2.14 -4.31 -14.82
N PHE A 41 3.41 -4.72 -14.79
CA PHE A 41 3.88 -5.89 -14.04
C PHE A 41 3.49 -5.81 -12.55
N GLY A 42 3.72 -4.65 -11.93
CA GLY A 42 3.35 -4.43 -10.52
C GLY A 42 1.84 -4.49 -10.28
N ASN A 43 1.05 -3.83 -11.13
CA ASN A 43 -0.41 -3.79 -11.01
C ASN A 43 -1.03 -5.19 -11.13
N GLU A 44 -0.55 -6.02 -12.05
CA GLU A 44 -1.00 -7.42 -12.21
C GLU A 44 -0.71 -8.25 -10.95
N LEU A 45 0.48 -8.10 -10.38
CA LEU A 45 0.86 -8.79 -9.15
C LEU A 45 0.00 -8.35 -7.96
N HIS A 46 -0.23 -7.05 -7.78
CA HIS A 46 -1.11 -6.52 -6.74
C HIS A 46 -2.53 -7.04 -6.88
N ALA A 47 -3.08 -7.05 -8.11
CA ALA A 47 -4.41 -7.59 -8.38
C ALA A 47 -4.51 -9.08 -8.03
N ALA A 48 -3.51 -9.87 -8.40
CA ALA A 48 -3.44 -11.30 -8.07
C ALA A 48 -3.38 -11.54 -6.56
N LEU A 49 -2.53 -10.81 -5.84
CA LEU A 49 -2.41 -10.89 -4.39
C LEU A 49 -3.72 -10.47 -3.68
N ALA A 50 -4.40 -9.44 -4.19
CA ALA A 50 -5.69 -9.02 -3.64
C ALA A 50 -6.80 -10.06 -3.90
N ALA A 51 -6.80 -10.68 -5.07
CA ALA A 51 -7.74 -11.75 -5.43
C ALA A 51 -7.44 -13.08 -4.70
N GLY A 52 -6.17 -13.31 -4.32
CA GLY A 52 -5.69 -14.60 -3.82
C GLY A 52 -5.63 -15.66 -4.93
N ASP A 53 -5.37 -15.25 -6.17
CA ASP A 53 -5.34 -16.13 -7.35
C ASP A 53 -4.15 -15.71 -8.25
N ASP A 54 -3.25 -16.63 -8.52
CA ASP A 54 -2.06 -16.45 -9.35
C ASP A 54 -2.26 -16.83 -10.83
N LYS A 55 -3.49 -17.19 -11.21
CA LYS A 55 -3.81 -17.53 -12.59
C LYS A 55 -3.62 -16.32 -13.50
N GLY A 56 -2.91 -16.55 -14.59
CA GLY A 56 -2.60 -15.50 -15.57
C GLY A 56 -1.29 -14.74 -15.30
N LEU A 57 -0.64 -14.95 -14.16
CA LEU A 57 0.68 -14.42 -13.90
C LEU A 57 1.74 -15.12 -14.74
N THR A 58 2.76 -14.41 -15.15
CA THR A 58 3.99 -14.98 -15.72
C THR A 58 4.74 -15.80 -14.65
N VAL A 59 5.62 -16.69 -15.08
CA VAL A 59 6.43 -17.52 -14.16
C VAL A 59 7.17 -16.63 -13.14
N ARG A 60 7.77 -15.54 -13.58
CA ARG A 60 8.47 -14.60 -12.69
C ARG A 60 7.51 -13.95 -11.68
N GLN A 61 6.32 -13.56 -12.11
CA GLN A 61 5.32 -13.00 -11.20
C GLN A 61 4.81 -14.05 -10.20
N GLN A 62 4.66 -15.31 -10.61
CA GLN A 62 4.28 -16.40 -9.72
C GLN A 62 5.35 -16.65 -8.64
N ASP A 63 6.62 -16.63 -8.99
CA ASP A 63 7.72 -16.77 -8.02
C ASP A 63 7.68 -15.63 -6.98
N ILE A 64 7.47 -14.39 -7.42
CA ILE A 64 7.31 -13.23 -6.53
C ILE A 64 6.07 -13.38 -5.66
N TYR A 65 4.94 -13.79 -6.23
CA TYR A 65 3.67 -14.01 -5.53
C TYR A 65 3.82 -15.02 -4.40
N LEU A 66 4.41 -16.18 -4.67
CA LEU A 66 4.64 -17.23 -3.68
C LEU A 66 5.63 -16.78 -2.58
N SER A 67 6.72 -16.13 -2.98
CA SER A 67 7.71 -15.58 -2.05
C SER A 67 7.08 -14.53 -1.13
N PHE A 68 6.22 -13.65 -1.68
CA PHE A 68 5.48 -12.67 -0.89
C PHE A 68 4.61 -13.35 0.17
N LEU A 69 3.80 -14.34 -0.21
CA LEU A 69 2.90 -15.04 0.73
C LEU A 69 3.68 -15.72 1.87
N GLU A 70 4.85 -16.29 1.56
CA GLU A 70 5.70 -16.91 2.57
C GLU A 70 6.27 -15.88 3.55
N ILE A 71 6.75 -14.75 3.04
CA ILE A 71 7.30 -13.65 3.88
C ILE A 71 6.17 -13.04 4.71
N GLU A 72 5.02 -12.76 4.10
CA GLU A 72 3.85 -12.21 4.80
C GLU A 72 3.42 -13.13 5.95
N LYS A 73 3.35 -14.44 5.73
CA LYS A 73 3.00 -15.41 6.77
C LYS A 73 3.97 -15.35 7.96
N LYS A 74 5.28 -15.26 7.69
CA LYS A 74 6.30 -15.13 8.74
C LYS A 74 6.12 -13.82 9.52
N LEU A 75 5.89 -12.72 8.81
CA LEU A 75 5.66 -11.41 9.38
C LEU A 75 4.42 -11.37 10.28
N LEU A 76 3.32 -11.99 9.85
CA LEU A 76 2.09 -12.09 10.64
C LEU A 76 2.31 -12.88 11.93
N VAL A 77 3.04 -13.99 11.88
CA VAL A 77 3.39 -14.77 13.07
C VAL A 77 4.28 -13.95 14.01
N GLN A 78 5.24 -13.21 13.47
CA GLN A 78 6.12 -12.34 14.25
C GLN A 78 5.33 -11.24 14.97
N TYR A 79 4.40 -10.59 14.29
CA TYR A 79 3.68 -9.42 14.81
C TYR A 79 2.48 -9.81 15.71
N PHE A 80 1.65 -10.75 15.28
CA PHE A 80 0.44 -11.16 16.02
C PHE A 80 0.64 -12.37 16.92
N GLY A 81 1.81 -13.03 16.88
CA GLY A 81 2.10 -14.25 17.60
C GLY A 81 1.55 -15.49 16.90
N LYS A 82 1.58 -16.64 17.61
CA LYS A 82 1.12 -17.93 17.05
C LYS A 82 -0.39 -17.98 16.74
N GLU A 83 -1.15 -17.02 17.22
CA GLU A 83 -2.60 -16.95 17.02
C GLU A 83 -3.01 -16.25 15.71
N VAL A 84 -2.35 -16.57 14.60
CA VAL A 84 -2.72 -16.07 13.28
C VAL A 84 -4.12 -16.52 12.87
N GLU A 85 -4.64 -17.62 13.46
CA GLU A 85 -5.97 -18.16 13.21
C GLU A 85 -7.13 -17.24 13.63
N GLY A 86 -6.88 -16.20 14.41
CA GLY A 86 -7.89 -15.20 14.81
C GLY A 86 -7.85 -13.91 14.01
N LEU A 87 -7.01 -13.83 12.96
CA LEU A 87 -7.04 -12.70 12.03
C LEU A 87 -8.34 -12.70 11.24
N THR A 88 -8.83 -11.51 10.87
CA THR A 88 -9.88 -11.39 9.86
C THR A 88 -9.53 -12.30 8.70
N PRO A 89 -10.46 -13.19 8.25
CA PRO A 89 -10.13 -14.30 7.34
C PRO A 89 -9.52 -13.84 6.01
N ARG A 90 -9.64 -12.56 5.67
CA ARG A 90 -8.94 -11.94 4.54
C ARG A 90 -8.45 -10.55 4.94
N PRO A 91 -7.21 -10.18 4.56
CA PRO A 91 -6.77 -8.80 4.68
C PRO A 91 -7.69 -7.87 3.89
N VAL A 92 -7.81 -6.64 4.33
CA VAL A 92 -8.36 -5.58 3.49
C VAL A 92 -7.31 -5.25 2.46
N CYS A 93 -7.61 -5.49 1.17
CA CYS A 93 -6.67 -5.26 0.06
C CYS A 93 -7.10 -4.07 -0.79
N GLU A 94 -6.12 -3.35 -1.32
CA GLU A 94 -6.30 -2.27 -2.32
C GLU A 94 -7.35 -1.24 -1.92
N LYS A 95 -7.52 -1.02 -0.61
CA LYS A 95 -8.51 -0.07 -0.11
C LYS A 95 -7.93 1.33 -0.01
N ARG A 96 -8.65 2.29 -0.59
CA ARG A 96 -8.31 3.70 -0.50
C ARG A 96 -8.95 4.34 0.74
N PHE A 97 -8.13 5.08 1.49
CA PHE A 97 -8.53 5.89 2.64
C PHE A 97 -8.37 7.37 2.32
N TRP A 98 -9.15 8.20 2.97
CA TRP A 98 -9.25 9.63 2.71
C TRP A 98 -9.13 10.43 3.98
N ALA A 99 -8.38 11.54 3.92
CA ALA A 99 -8.43 12.61 4.90
C ALA A 99 -8.99 13.87 4.23
N LYS A 100 -9.90 14.54 4.92
CA LYS A 100 -10.52 15.78 4.47
C LYS A 100 -10.29 16.86 5.53
N TRP A 101 -9.74 17.99 5.11
CA TRP A 101 -9.54 19.14 5.95
C TRP A 101 -10.64 20.19 5.71
N PRO A 102 -10.90 21.11 6.67
CA PRO A 102 -11.95 22.13 6.55
C PRO A 102 -11.82 23.04 5.33
N ASP A 103 -10.60 23.26 4.83
CA ASP A 103 -10.29 24.08 3.65
C ASP A 103 -10.50 23.36 2.32
N SER A 104 -11.19 22.23 2.33
CA SER A 104 -11.45 21.37 1.15
C SER A 104 -10.23 20.65 0.62
N LEU A 105 -9.06 20.77 1.24
CA LEU A 105 -7.91 19.95 0.91
C LEU A 105 -8.23 18.48 1.22
N GLN A 106 -7.96 17.63 0.27
CA GLN A 106 -8.14 16.18 0.44
C GLN A 106 -6.82 15.48 0.15
N HIS A 107 -6.55 14.47 0.95
CA HIS A 107 -5.41 13.59 0.81
C HIS A 107 -5.87 12.14 0.83
N SER A 108 -5.26 11.28 0.05
CA SER A 108 -5.65 9.88 0.03
C SER A 108 -4.44 8.95 -0.04
N GLY A 109 -4.63 7.72 0.41
CA GLY A 109 -3.69 6.63 0.23
C GLY A 109 -4.42 5.33 -0.02
N GLN A 110 -3.93 4.57 -0.96
CA GLN A 110 -4.36 3.20 -1.18
C GLN A 110 -3.39 2.30 -0.42
N LEU A 111 -3.93 1.41 0.39
CA LEU A 111 -3.16 0.46 1.17
C LEU A 111 -3.24 -0.89 0.47
N ASP A 112 -2.08 -1.48 0.21
CA ASP A 112 -2.02 -2.76 -0.52
C ASP A 112 -2.67 -3.87 0.30
N ARG A 113 -2.28 -4.01 1.57
CA ARG A 113 -2.87 -5.02 2.47
C ARG A 113 -2.90 -4.52 3.90
N VAL A 114 -4.00 -4.79 4.60
CA VAL A 114 -4.13 -4.51 6.03
C VAL A 114 -4.65 -5.74 6.75
N HIS A 115 -3.89 -6.20 7.73
CA HIS A 115 -4.29 -7.25 8.66
C HIS A 115 -4.68 -6.63 9.99
N ARG A 116 -5.78 -7.11 10.58
CA ARG A 116 -6.25 -6.61 11.87
C ARG A 116 -6.64 -7.75 12.80
N LYS A 117 -6.27 -7.60 14.07
CA LYS A 117 -6.72 -8.46 15.17
C LYS A 117 -7.06 -7.58 16.38
N GLY A 118 -8.36 -7.42 16.67
CA GLY A 118 -8.81 -6.54 17.75
C GLY A 118 -8.40 -5.09 17.52
N THR A 119 -7.60 -4.57 18.46
CA THR A 119 -7.08 -3.18 18.44
C THR A 119 -5.70 -3.05 17.79
N LYS A 120 -5.14 -4.16 17.28
CA LYS A 120 -3.84 -4.17 16.58
C LYS A 120 -4.02 -4.29 15.07
N ALA A 121 -3.24 -3.54 14.32
CA ALA A 121 -3.23 -3.62 12.86
C ALA A 121 -1.79 -3.62 12.29
N LEU A 122 -1.62 -4.29 11.16
CA LEU A 122 -0.40 -4.31 10.38
C LEU A 122 -0.72 -3.94 8.93
N ILE A 123 -0.12 -2.85 8.46
CA ILE A 123 -0.14 -2.47 7.05
C ILE A 123 1.06 -3.10 6.37
N VAL A 124 0.83 -3.76 5.25
CA VAL A 124 1.87 -4.37 4.42
C VAL A 124 1.83 -3.72 3.05
N GLU A 125 2.90 -3.03 2.72
CA GLU A 125 3.16 -2.45 1.39
C GLU A 125 3.93 -3.45 0.55
N ILE A 126 3.55 -3.61 -0.70
CA ILE A 126 4.14 -4.55 -1.65
C ILE A 126 5.03 -3.79 -2.63
N LYS A 127 6.27 -4.24 -2.79
CA LYS A 127 7.17 -3.73 -3.83
C LYS A 127 7.62 -4.88 -4.71
N SER A 128 7.23 -4.86 -5.97
CA SER A 128 7.45 -5.93 -6.94
C SER A 128 8.77 -5.81 -7.73
N LEU A 129 9.42 -4.65 -7.64
CA LEU A 129 10.60 -4.34 -8.45
C LEU A 129 11.84 -4.13 -7.59
N VAL A 130 13.00 -4.30 -8.19
CA VAL A 130 14.30 -4.03 -7.57
C VAL A 130 14.49 -2.52 -7.47
N GLY A 131 14.84 -2.05 -6.28
CA GLY A 131 15.12 -0.64 -6.01
C GLY A 131 15.36 -0.42 -4.52
N GLU A 132 15.97 0.71 -4.19
CA GLU A 132 16.12 1.10 -2.79
C GLU A 132 14.77 1.58 -2.25
N ILE A 133 14.33 0.94 -1.18
CA ILE A 133 13.16 1.37 -0.43
C ILE A 133 13.66 2.03 0.85
N PRO A 134 13.26 3.29 1.12
CA PRO A 134 13.58 3.93 2.39
C PRO A 134 13.08 3.07 3.56
N GLU A 135 13.86 3.01 4.63
CA GLU A 135 13.45 2.31 5.85
C GLU A 135 12.09 2.85 6.36
N SER A 136 11.27 1.96 6.93
CA SER A 136 9.91 2.30 7.36
C SER A 136 9.80 3.60 8.17
N PRO A 137 10.70 3.92 9.13
CA PRO A 137 10.61 5.17 9.89
C PRO A 137 10.80 6.44 9.07
N THR A 138 11.54 6.38 7.96
CA THR A 138 11.82 7.51 7.07
C THR A 138 10.97 7.52 5.81
N ASN A 139 10.23 6.45 5.55
CA ASN A 139 9.39 6.33 4.37
C ASN A 139 8.09 7.14 4.55
N ILE A 140 8.03 8.29 3.87
CA ILE A 140 6.88 9.21 3.96
C ILE A 140 5.60 8.53 3.50
N GLN A 141 5.63 7.71 2.45
CA GLN A 141 4.46 6.98 1.96
C GLN A 141 3.85 6.10 3.05
N LEU A 142 4.68 5.32 3.75
CA LEU A 142 4.20 4.42 4.81
C LEU A 142 3.64 5.20 6.01
N ARG A 143 4.28 6.30 6.36
CA ARG A 143 3.79 7.18 7.45
C ARG A 143 2.44 7.78 7.11
N ASP A 144 2.27 8.26 5.90
CA ASP A 144 1.00 8.78 5.40
C ASP A 144 -0.09 7.71 5.39
N GLN A 145 0.23 6.51 4.91
CA GLN A 145 -0.70 5.37 4.91
C GLN A 145 -1.13 5.00 6.33
N ALA A 146 -0.17 4.99 7.28
CA ALA A 146 -0.46 4.72 8.69
C ALA A 146 -1.41 5.79 9.28
N CYS A 147 -1.13 7.07 9.06
CA CYS A 147 -1.99 8.16 9.51
C CYS A 147 -3.39 8.07 8.88
N LEU A 148 -3.48 7.81 7.57
CA LEU A 148 -4.75 7.66 6.88
C LEU A 148 -5.56 6.48 7.43
N TYR A 149 -4.90 5.37 7.75
CA TYR A 149 -5.58 4.22 8.33
C TYR A 149 -6.08 4.52 9.75
N ASP A 150 -5.24 5.12 10.59
CA ASP A 150 -5.56 5.46 11.98
C ASP A 150 -6.77 6.40 12.08
N ILE A 151 -6.78 7.51 11.34
CA ILE A 151 -7.88 8.49 11.38
C ILE A 151 -9.20 7.95 10.81
N ASN A 152 -9.16 6.88 10.01
CA ASN A 152 -10.33 6.24 9.42
C ASN A 152 -10.78 4.98 10.17
N THR A 153 -10.08 4.62 11.24
CA THR A 153 -10.30 3.35 11.94
C THR A 153 -10.46 3.61 13.43
N ALA A 154 -11.58 3.18 14.00
CA ALA A 154 -11.82 3.33 15.43
C ALA A 154 -10.99 2.32 16.24
N LEU A 155 -10.53 2.73 17.42
CA LEU A 155 -9.97 1.87 18.47
C LEU A 155 -8.70 1.10 18.05
N LEU A 156 -7.71 1.79 17.52
CA LEU A 156 -6.37 1.23 17.37
C LEU A 156 -5.52 1.59 18.61
N GLU A 157 -4.88 0.57 19.19
CA GLU A 157 -3.88 0.72 20.25
C GLU A 157 -2.46 0.51 19.70
N GLU A 158 -2.36 -0.27 18.63
CA GLU A 158 -1.08 -0.58 17.99
C GLU A 158 -1.24 -0.68 16.48
N LEU A 159 -0.42 0.07 15.77
CA LEU A 159 -0.35 0.05 14.31
C LEU A 159 1.11 -0.10 13.88
N ALA A 160 1.40 -1.14 13.13
CA ALA A 160 2.68 -1.34 12.51
C ALA A 160 2.57 -1.24 10.98
N VAL A 161 3.68 -0.91 10.35
CA VAL A 161 3.84 -0.89 8.90
C VAL A 161 5.06 -1.71 8.49
N ALA A 162 4.94 -2.43 7.39
CA ALA A 162 6.03 -3.20 6.83
C ALA A 162 6.05 -3.08 5.31
N VAL A 163 7.23 -3.22 4.73
CA VAL A 163 7.41 -3.38 3.28
C VAL A 163 7.88 -4.79 3.02
N ILE A 164 7.25 -5.47 2.09
CA ILE A 164 7.73 -6.72 1.55
C ILE A 164 8.20 -6.50 0.12
N GLN A 165 9.48 -6.75 -0.11
CA GLN A 165 10.10 -6.71 -1.43
C GLN A 165 10.80 -8.06 -1.65
N PRO A 166 10.12 -9.04 -2.29
CA PRO A 166 10.76 -10.30 -2.62
C PRO A 166 11.88 -10.07 -3.63
N LEU A 167 13.08 -10.50 -3.27
CA LEU A 167 14.22 -10.52 -4.19
C LEU A 167 14.20 -11.86 -4.90
N VAL A 168 13.94 -11.85 -6.21
CA VAL A 168 13.88 -13.05 -7.08
C VAL A 168 14.82 -12.86 -8.27
#